data_a23bb0aff83ac36101568269df9e4ae4
#
_entry.id   a23bb0aff83ac36101568269df9e4ae4
#
_cell.length_a   1.000
_cell.length_b   1.000
_cell.length_c   1.000
_cell.angle_alpha   90.00
_cell.angle_beta   90.00
_cell.angle_gamma   90.00
#
_symmetry.space_group_name_H-M   'P 1'
#
loop_
_entity.id
_entity.type
_entity.pdbx_description
1 polymer ?
#
loop_
_entity_poly.entity_id
_entity_poly.type
_entity_poly.pdbx_seq_one_letter_code
_entity_poly.pdbx_strand_id
1 'polypeptide(L)'
;MSVEKRRRRGTIVTKPKVEQSFTMSVRSFEDAMRLEGRLPKTNVILFRSELASEEVAGRLGLKAKEKVFKLVRLRYVDDLPNVFVESYIPCALYPGLDKFDFNNKSLYAAMEECGEPVTNAKRRFEAIKAEGATVALLDVEDGDPLILFHTIGYDAQGRAVEYSIARYRGASNSFEIYVTR
;
A
#
# COMPACT_ATOMS: atom_id res chain seq x y z
N MET A 1 23.09 -3.53 12.38
CA MET A 1 23.01 -2.08 12.76
C MET A 1 23.94 -1.32 11.82
N SER A 2 23.43 -0.43 11.01
CA SER A 2 24.28 0.47 10.23
C SER A 2 24.41 1.81 10.94
N VAL A 3 25.60 2.44 10.82
CA VAL A 3 25.91 3.74 11.44
C VAL A 3 26.16 4.74 10.31
N GLU A 4 25.32 5.77 10.23
CA GLU A 4 25.49 6.86 9.28
C GLU A 4 26.01 8.11 10.01
N LYS A 5 27.16 8.64 9.55
CA LYS A 5 27.81 9.82 10.14
C LYS A 5 27.48 11.05 9.29
N ARG A 6 26.54 11.89 9.75
CA ARG A 6 26.24 13.18 9.10
C ARG A 6 27.09 14.31 9.72
N ARG A 7 27.83 15.04 8.89
CA ARG A 7 28.60 16.24 9.32
C ARG A 7 27.61 17.25 9.93
N ARG A 8 27.63 17.42 11.26
CA ARG A 8 26.90 18.36 12.14
C ARG A 8 25.78 17.80 13.02
N ARG A 9 25.38 16.52 12.93
CA ARG A 9 24.28 15.96 13.77
C ARG A 9 24.68 14.75 14.63
N GLY A 10 25.98 14.44 14.76
CA GLY A 10 26.42 13.27 15.54
C GLY A 10 26.22 11.94 14.82
N THR A 11 26.44 10.85 15.56
CA THR A 11 26.24 9.47 15.05
C THR A 11 24.80 9.09 15.27
N ILE A 12 24.04 8.80 14.22
CA ILE A 12 22.67 8.31 14.29
C ILE A 12 22.73 6.80 14.09
N VAL A 13 22.18 6.05 15.04
CA VAL A 13 21.97 4.60 14.88
C VAL A 13 20.67 4.42 14.11
N THR A 14 20.78 4.01 12.84
CA THR A 14 19.61 3.71 12.02
C THR A 14 19.15 2.27 12.24
N LYS A 15 17.86 2.05 12.45
CA LYS A 15 17.27 0.70 12.41
C LYS A 15 17.44 0.14 10.99
N PRO A 16 17.59 -1.19 10.82
CA PRO A 16 17.59 -1.82 9.51
C PRO A 16 16.32 -1.41 8.74
N LYS A 17 16.45 -1.15 7.44
CA LYS A 17 15.30 -0.87 6.60
C LYS A 17 14.36 -2.07 6.59
N VAL A 18 13.06 -1.80 6.46
CA VAL A 18 12.05 -2.82 6.21
C VAL A 18 12.19 -3.24 4.75
N GLU A 19 12.48 -4.51 4.51
CA GLU A 19 12.53 -5.06 3.17
C GLU A 19 11.11 -5.40 2.71
N GLN A 20 10.70 -4.88 1.56
CA GLN A 20 9.36 -5.06 1.05
C GLN A 20 9.34 -6.20 0.01
N SER A 21 9.18 -7.43 0.48
CA SER A 21 9.18 -8.63 -0.36
C SER A 21 7.96 -8.78 -1.27
N PHE A 22 6.92 -7.95 -1.10
CA PHE A 22 5.69 -8.01 -1.91
C PHE A 22 5.89 -7.60 -3.38
N THR A 23 7.04 -7.03 -3.76
CA THR A 23 7.35 -6.68 -5.16
C THR A 23 7.32 -7.89 -6.09
N MET A 24 7.57 -9.09 -5.54
CA MET A 24 7.68 -10.36 -6.25
C MET A 24 6.43 -11.24 -6.14
N SER A 25 5.45 -10.89 -5.30
CA SER A 25 4.27 -11.71 -5.07
C SER A 25 3.05 -10.88 -4.73
N VAL A 26 1.86 -11.45 -4.94
CA VAL A 26 0.58 -10.88 -4.52
C VAL A 26 0.32 -11.31 -3.06
N ARG A 27 1.13 -10.80 -2.14
CA ARG A 27 0.97 -11.06 -0.69
C ARG A 27 0.38 -9.86 0.01
N SER A 28 -0.27 -10.11 1.15
CA SER A 28 -0.72 -9.03 2.02
C SER A 28 0.50 -8.36 2.70
N PHE A 29 0.34 -7.10 3.07
CA PHE A 29 1.35 -6.38 3.85
C PHE A 29 1.62 -7.07 5.20
N GLU A 30 0.55 -7.53 5.85
CA GLU A 30 0.62 -8.19 7.15
C GLU A 30 1.45 -9.47 7.09
N ASP A 31 1.22 -10.30 6.06
CA ASP A 31 1.97 -11.56 5.87
C ASP A 31 3.43 -11.31 5.52
N ALA A 32 3.69 -10.32 4.66
CA ALA A 32 5.06 -9.94 4.31
C ALA A 32 5.85 -9.50 5.55
N MET A 33 5.27 -8.64 6.40
CA MET A 33 5.94 -8.14 7.60
C MET A 33 6.15 -9.23 8.65
N ARG A 34 5.17 -10.12 8.85
CA ARG A 34 5.31 -11.24 9.80
C ARG A 34 6.40 -12.23 9.39
N LEU A 35 6.57 -12.49 8.10
CA LEU A 35 7.65 -13.34 7.58
C LEU A 35 9.03 -12.74 7.88
N GLU A 36 9.14 -11.41 7.95
CA GLU A 36 10.37 -10.71 8.34
C GLU A 36 10.53 -10.57 9.88
N GLY A 37 9.63 -11.18 10.66
CA GLY A 37 9.66 -11.08 12.12
C GLY A 37 9.29 -9.69 12.65
N ARG A 38 8.57 -8.89 11.86
CA ARG A 38 8.10 -7.55 12.22
C ARG A 38 6.67 -7.59 12.77
N LEU A 39 6.29 -6.55 13.47
CA LEU A 39 4.95 -6.37 14.04
C LEU A 39 4.15 -5.38 13.18
N PRO A 40 3.32 -5.88 12.22
CA PRO A 40 2.46 -5.01 11.43
C PRO A 40 1.23 -4.58 12.22
N LYS A 41 0.80 -3.32 12.00
CA LYS A 41 -0.47 -2.80 12.48
C LYS A 41 -1.11 -1.95 11.38
N THR A 42 -2.40 -2.07 11.21
CA THR A 42 -3.18 -1.27 10.26
C THR A 42 -4.18 -0.40 11.01
N ASN A 43 -4.28 0.86 10.62
CA ASN A 43 -5.32 1.80 11.05
C ASN A 43 -6.10 2.26 9.82
N VAL A 44 -7.40 1.96 9.80
CA VAL A 44 -8.33 2.43 8.76
C VAL A 44 -8.69 3.88 9.04
N ILE A 45 -8.32 4.77 8.14
CA ILE A 45 -8.66 6.20 8.21
C ILE A 45 -10.03 6.44 7.59
N LEU A 46 -10.31 5.77 6.47
CA LEU A 46 -11.56 5.92 5.73
C LEU A 46 -11.92 4.60 5.03
N PHE A 47 -13.17 4.21 5.14
CA PHE A 47 -13.76 3.17 4.28
C PHE A 47 -15.19 3.56 3.91
N ARG A 48 -15.44 3.77 2.63
CA ARG A 48 -16.78 4.12 2.11
C ARG A 48 -16.92 3.77 0.64
N SER A 49 -18.15 3.74 0.14
CA SER A 49 -18.41 3.74 -1.31
C SER A 49 -18.53 5.17 -1.83
N GLU A 50 -17.97 5.41 -3.02
CA GLU A 50 -18.06 6.69 -3.74
C GLU A 50 -18.08 6.45 -5.25
N LEU A 51 -18.43 7.48 -6.03
CA LEU A 51 -18.29 7.41 -7.49
C LEU A 51 -16.81 7.44 -7.86
N ALA A 52 -16.42 6.58 -8.81
CA ALA A 52 -15.06 6.59 -9.33
C ALA A 52 -14.74 7.93 -10.00
N SER A 53 -13.59 8.51 -9.65
CA SER A 53 -13.03 9.63 -10.41
C SER A 53 -12.63 9.18 -11.82
N GLU A 54 -12.41 10.11 -12.74
CA GLU A 54 -11.95 9.77 -14.10
C GLU A 54 -10.65 8.96 -14.10
N GLU A 55 -9.70 9.33 -13.24
CA GLU A 55 -8.45 8.59 -13.09
C GLU A 55 -8.70 7.17 -12.61
N VAL A 56 -9.45 7.00 -11.51
CA VAL A 56 -9.78 5.69 -10.94
C VAL A 56 -10.54 4.83 -11.94
N ALA A 57 -11.56 5.41 -12.60
CA ALA A 57 -12.32 4.71 -13.64
C ALA A 57 -11.42 4.25 -14.79
N GLY A 58 -10.52 5.12 -15.27
CA GLY A 58 -9.57 4.78 -16.34
C GLY A 58 -8.60 3.66 -15.95
N ARG A 59 -8.14 3.64 -14.68
CA ARG A 59 -7.24 2.58 -14.16
C ARG A 59 -7.94 1.23 -14.02
N LEU A 60 -9.20 1.24 -13.61
CA LEU A 60 -10.01 0.05 -13.37
C LEU A 60 -10.84 -0.40 -14.57
N GLY A 61 -10.82 0.35 -15.68
CA GLY A 61 -11.64 0.05 -16.86
C GLY A 61 -13.15 0.20 -16.62
N LEU A 62 -13.53 1.07 -15.68
CA LEU A 62 -14.92 1.32 -15.30
C LEU A 62 -15.57 2.35 -16.22
N LYS A 63 -16.91 2.25 -16.35
CA LYS A 63 -17.72 3.27 -17.00
C LYS A 63 -17.89 4.49 -16.08
N ALA A 64 -18.24 5.62 -16.67
CA ALA A 64 -18.57 6.82 -15.91
C ALA A 64 -19.68 6.54 -14.87
N LYS A 65 -19.50 7.08 -13.64
CA LYS A 65 -20.45 6.94 -12.51
C LYS A 65 -20.55 5.55 -11.88
N GLU A 66 -19.70 4.60 -12.24
CA GLU A 66 -19.60 3.35 -11.48
C GLU A 66 -19.01 3.62 -10.10
N LYS A 67 -19.49 2.86 -9.10
CA LYS A 67 -19.07 3.02 -7.71
C LYS A 67 -17.86 2.15 -7.38
N VAL A 68 -17.01 2.71 -6.54
CA VAL A 68 -15.87 2.00 -5.94
C VAL A 68 -15.95 2.11 -4.42
N PHE A 69 -15.47 1.10 -3.73
CA PHE A 69 -15.05 1.26 -2.34
C PHE A 69 -13.71 1.99 -2.32
N LYS A 70 -13.63 3.06 -1.56
CA LYS A 70 -12.38 3.73 -1.23
C LYS A 70 -11.97 3.34 0.17
N LEU A 71 -10.81 2.69 0.30
CA LEU A 71 -10.22 2.26 1.56
C LEU A 71 -8.90 2.98 1.77
N VAL A 72 -8.82 3.81 2.80
CA VAL A 72 -7.62 4.58 3.17
C VAL A 72 -7.06 4.05 4.47
N ARG A 73 -5.80 3.66 4.47
CA ARG A 73 -5.13 3.05 5.63
C ARG A 73 -3.76 3.67 5.87
N LEU A 74 -3.45 3.82 7.14
CA LEU A 74 -2.09 4.05 7.60
C LEU A 74 -1.57 2.77 8.25
N ARG A 75 -0.45 2.26 7.76
CA ARG A 75 0.13 1.01 8.22
C ARG A 75 1.44 1.27 8.93
N TYR A 76 1.63 0.56 10.02
CA TYR A 76 2.77 0.67 10.91
C TYR A 76 3.60 -0.60 10.86
N VAL A 77 4.89 -0.47 11.11
CA VAL A 77 5.83 -1.56 11.37
C VAL A 77 6.59 -1.22 12.63
N ASP A 78 6.53 -2.10 13.64
CA ASP A 78 7.16 -1.90 14.95
C ASP A 78 6.78 -0.53 15.57
N ASP A 79 5.47 -0.22 15.55
CA ASP A 79 4.84 1.02 16.05
C ASP A 79 5.23 2.32 15.30
N LEU A 80 6.00 2.25 14.24
CA LEU A 80 6.34 3.41 13.41
C LEU A 80 5.47 3.46 12.15
N PRO A 81 4.95 4.63 11.75
CA PRO A 81 4.27 4.78 10.47
C PRO A 81 5.19 4.32 9.35
N ASN A 82 4.69 3.49 8.45
CA ASN A 82 5.50 2.90 7.38
C ASN A 82 4.97 3.24 5.99
N VAL A 83 3.66 3.07 5.78
CA VAL A 83 3.02 3.36 4.49
C VAL A 83 1.62 3.92 4.67
N PHE A 84 1.32 4.97 3.91
CA PHE A 84 -0.02 5.51 3.70
C PHE A 84 -0.54 5.00 2.36
N VAL A 85 -1.70 4.31 2.36
CA VAL A 85 -2.24 3.66 1.17
C VAL A 85 -3.72 3.94 0.98
N GLU A 86 -4.09 4.31 -0.25
CA GLU A 86 -5.44 4.47 -0.74
C GLU A 86 -5.73 3.36 -1.74
N SER A 87 -6.77 2.57 -1.54
CA SER A 87 -7.19 1.49 -2.45
C SER A 87 -8.60 1.75 -2.95
N TYR A 88 -8.83 1.47 -4.22
CA TYR A 88 -10.11 1.62 -4.92
C TYR A 88 -10.51 0.27 -5.51
N ILE A 89 -11.70 -0.21 -5.16
CA ILE A 89 -12.19 -1.55 -5.51
C ILE A 89 -13.59 -1.41 -6.12
N PRO A 90 -13.89 -1.96 -7.32
CA PRO A 90 -15.20 -1.88 -7.93
C PRO A 90 -16.29 -2.51 -7.04
N CYS A 91 -17.28 -1.73 -6.60
CA CYS A 91 -18.33 -2.23 -5.71
C CYS A 91 -19.13 -3.39 -6.32
N ALA A 92 -19.34 -3.37 -7.64
CA ALA A 92 -20.13 -4.38 -8.34
C ALA A 92 -19.49 -5.77 -8.32
N LEU A 93 -18.15 -5.85 -8.21
CA LEU A 93 -17.43 -7.12 -8.17
C LEU A 93 -17.34 -7.72 -6.75
N TYR A 94 -17.50 -6.89 -5.72
CA TYR A 94 -17.29 -7.29 -4.33
C TYR A 94 -18.47 -6.93 -3.43
N PRO A 95 -19.66 -7.50 -3.69
CA PRO A 95 -20.81 -7.29 -2.81
C PRO A 95 -20.50 -7.85 -1.41
N GLY A 96 -20.66 -7.00 -0.39
CA GLY A 96 -20.38 -7.39 1.01
C GLY A 96 -18.93 -7.14 1.47
N LEU A 97 -18.07 -6.54 0.65
CA LEU A 97 -16.74 -6.13 1.08
C LEU A 97 -16.78 -5.13 2.24
N ASP A 98 -17.86 -4.37 2.36
CA ASP A 98 -18.13 -3.41 3.44
C ASP A 98 -18.43 -4.04 4.81
N LYS A 99 -18.57 -5.36 4.88
CA LYS A 99 -18.78 -6.10 6.13
C LYS A 99 -17.48 -6.45 6.86
N PHE A 100 -16.33 -6.30 6.21
CA PHE A 100 -15.04 -6.65 6.80
C PHE A 100 -14.42 -5.50 7.60
N ASP A 101 -13.78 -5.84 8.71
CA ASP A 101 -12.94 -4.90 9.48
C ASP A 101 -11.49 -4.92 8.96
N PHE A 102 -11.14 -3.93 8.19
CA PHE A 102 -9.80 -3.79 7.58
C PHE A 102 -8.71 -3.29 8.54
N ASN A 103 -9.01 -3.08 9.82
CA ASN A 103 -7.97 -2.95 10.84
C ASN A 103 -7.32 -4.31 11.14
N ASN A 104 -8.10 -5.39 11.02
CA ASN A 104 -7.71 -6.74 11.39
C ASN A 104 -7.66 -7.72 10.21
N LYS A 105 -8.30 -7.38 9.09
CA LYS A 105 -8.39 -8.23 7.90
C LYS A 105 -7.62 -7.62 6.72
N SER A 106 -6.84 -8.44 6.04
CA SER A 106 -6.18 -8.00 4.81
C SER A 106 -7.21 -7.80 3.69
N LEU A 107 -7.00 -6.77 2.85
CA LEU A 107 -7.88 -6.49 1.72
C LEU A 107 -7.94 -7.69 0.75
N TYR A 108 -6.79 -8.27 0.41
CA TYR A 108 -6.75 -9.38 -0.55
C TYR A 108 -7.41 -10.65 -0.01
N ALA A 109 -7.28 -10.94 1.28
CA ALA A 109 -8.01 -12.03 1.91
C ALA A 109 -9.54 -11.81 1.91
N ALA A 110 -9.98 -10.57 2.12
CA ALA A 110 -11.40 -10.23 2.03
C ALA A 110 -11.93 -10.34 0.58
N MET A 111 -11.14 -9.92 -0.41
CA MET A 111 -11.48 -10.05 -1.83
C MET A 111 -11.58 -11.53 -2.24
N GLU A 112 -10.67 -12.38 -1.77
CA GLU A 112 -10.71 -13.82 -1.97
C GLU A 112 -11.97 -14.46 -1.35
N GLU A 113 -12.35 -14.07 -0.14
CA GLU A 113 -13.58 -14.52 0.51
C GLU A 113 -14.84 -14.06 -0.21
N CYS A 114 -14.80 -12.94 -0.94
CA CYS A 114 -15.85 -12.51 -1.85
C CYS A 114 -15.88 -13.31 -3.17
N GLY A 115 -14.94 -14.22 -3.38
CA GLY A 115 -14.90 -15.12 -4.56
C GLY A 115 -14.10 -14.59 -5.75
N GLU A 116 -13.50 -13.41 -5.66
CA GLU A 116 -12.72 -12.77 -6.73
C GLU A 116 -11.31 -12.39 -6.24
N PRO A 117 -10.38 -13.38 -6.15
CA PRO A 117 -9.03 -13.12 -5.66
C PRO A 117 -8.21 -12.30 -6.64
N VAL A 118 -7.30 -11.47 -6.12
CA VAL A 118 -6.25 -10.84 -6.93
C VAL A 118 -5.19 -11.88 -7.25
N THR A 119 -4.99 -12.21 -8.53
CA THR A 119 -4.06 -13.25 -8.98
C THR A 119 -2.74 -12.70 -9.50
N ASN A 120 -2.76 -11.48 -10.04
CA ASN A 120 -1.54 -10.80 -10.50
C ASN A 120 -1.66 -9.29 -10.32
N ALA A 121 -0.55 -8.57 -10.40
CA ALA A 121 -0.54 -7.12 -10.24
C ALA A 121 0.52 -6.46 -11.12
N LYS A 122 0.16 -5.32 -11.71
CA LYS A 122 1.10 -4.41 -12.36
C LYS A 122 1.45 -3.29 -11.41
N ARG A 123 2.74 -3.07 -11.16
CA ARG A 123 3.24 -2.02 -10.28
C ARG A 123 4.15 -1.04 -11.01
N ARG A 124 3.94 0.25 -10.75
CA ARG A 124 4.83 1.33 -11.12
C ARG A 124 5.23 2.05 -9.84
N PHE A 125 6.51 2.32 -9.68
CA PHE A 125 7.01 3.07 -8.53
C PHE A 125 7.93 4.21 -8.98
N GLU A 126 7.96 5.26 -8.18
CA GLU A 126 8.74 6.46 -8.42
C GLU A 126 9.13 7.11 -7.09
N ALA A 127 10.21 7.89 -7.10
CA ALA A 127 10.62 8.68 -5.95
C ALA A 127 9.88 10.02 -5.98
N ILE A 128 9.30 10.41 -4.83
CA ILE A 128 8.64 11.70 -4.64
C ILE A 128 9.12 12.35 -3.34
N LYS A 129 8.81 13.61 -3.13
CA LYS A 129 9.01 14.31 -1.86
C LYS A 129 7.77 14.18 -0.98
N ALA A 130 7.97 14.17 0.33
CA ALA A 130 6.87 14.28 1.29
C ALA A 130 6.35 15.72 1.28
N GLU A 131 5.03 15.87 1.12
CA GLU A 131 4.35 17.16 1.10
C GLU A 131 2.95 17.04 1.74
N GLY A 132 2.45 18.14 2.27
CA GLY A 132 1.09 18.23 2.77
C GLY A 132 0.75 17.21 3.85
N ALA A 133 -0.39 16.53 3.73
CA ALA A 133 -0.87 15.58 4.73
C ALA A 133 0.05 14.38 4.96
N THR A 134 0.85 13.98 3.95
CA THR A 134 1.76 12.84 4.08
C THR A 134 2.87 13.07 5.09
N VAL A 135 3.29 14.32 5.31
CA VAL A 135 4.28 14.72 6.31
C VAL A 135 3.83 14.30 7.71
N ALA A 136 2.62 14.70 8.10
CA ALA A 136 2.06 14.36 9.41
C ALA A 136 1.67 12.88 9.53
N LEU A 137 1.07 12.28 8.48
CA LEU A 137 0.63 10.88 8.50
C LEU A 137 1.79 9.90 8.60
N LEU A 138 2.89 10.17 7.91
CA LEU A 138 4.05 9.29 7.89
C LEU A 138 5.12 9.68 8.92
N ASP A 139 4.90 10.73 9.70
CA ASP A 139 5.87 11.25 10.69
C ASP A 139 7.25 11.45 10.04
N VAL A 140 7.29 12.31 9.03
CA VAL A 140 8.49 12.68 8.25
C VAL A 140 8.61 14.18 8.17
N GLU A 141 9.77 14.70 7.73
CA GLU A 141 9.95 16.13 7.46
C GLU A 141 9.45 16.49 6.05
N ASP A 142 9.08 17.76 5.85
CA ASP A 142 8.72 18.26 4.52
C ASP A 142 9.92 18.11 3.56
N GLY A 143 9.66 17.58 2.37
CA GLY A 143 10.71 17.28 1.39
C GLY A 143 11.46 15.96 1.60
N ASP A 144 11.19 15.21 2.68
CA ASP A 144 11.77 13.88 2.87
C ASP A 144 11.42 12.94 1.69
N PRO A 145 12.32 12.00 1.31
CA PRO A 145 12.07 11.10 0.21
C PRO A 145 10.99 10.07 0.58
N LEU A 146 10.00 9.96 -0.29
CA LEU A 146 9.01 8.88 -0.29
C LEU A 146 9.14 8.03 -1.55
N ILE A 147 8.72 6.77 -1.46
CA ILE A 147 8.57 5.89 -2.62
C ILE A 147 7.07 5.70 -2.85
N LEU A 148 6.62 6.18 -4.01
CA LEU A 148 5.23 6.10 -4.44
C LEU A 148 5.03 4.87 -5.32
N PHE A 149 4.04 4.04 -4.98
CA PHE A 149 3.59 2.92 -5.80
C PHE A 149 2.20 3.18 -6.34
N HIS A 150 2.03 2.93 -7.63
CA HIS A 150 0.74 2.70 -8.26
C HIS A 150 0.62 1.22 -8.59
N THR A 151 -0.37 0.56 -8.02
CA THR A 151 -0.63 -0.86 -8.26
C THR A 151 -2.00 -1.03 -8.90
N ILE A 152 -2.09 -1.85 -9.95
CA ILE A 152 -3.34 -2.35 -10.48
C ILE A 152 -3.33 -3.86 -10.27
N GLY A 153 -4.26 -4.35 -9.44
CA GLY A 153 -4.50 -5.76 -9.22
C GLY A 153 -5.50 -6.32 -10.23
N TYR A 154 -5.25 -7.53 -10.70
CA TYR A 154 -6.08 -8.22 -11.67
C TYR A 154 -6.52 -9.58 -11.13
N ASP A 155 -7.72 -10.00 -11.52
CA ASP A 155 -8.22 -11.35 -11.28
C ASP A 155 -7.69 -12.36 -12.30
N ALA A 156 -8.17 -13.60 -12.21
CA ALA A 156 -7.79 -14.67 -13.14
C ALA A 156 -8.28 -14.46 -14.59
N GLN A 157 -9.29 -13.60 -14.78
CA GLN A 157 -9.83 -13.22 -16.09
C GLN A 157 -9.12 -11.99 -16.70
N GLY A 158 -8.16 -11.40 -15.97
CA GLY A 158 -7.44 -10.20 -16.40
C GLY A 158 -8.23 -8.91 -16.23
N ARG A 159 -9.34 -8.92 -15.46
CA ARG A 159 -10.08 -7.70 -15.11
C ARG A 159 -9.33 -6.95 -14.02
N ALA A 160 -9.24 -5.63 -14.13
CA ALA A 160 -8.70 -4.80 -13.07
C ALA A 160 -9.71 -4.76 -11.90
N VAL A 161 -9.31 -5.28 -10.74
CA VAL A 161 -10.17 -5.45 -9.56
C VAL A 161 -9.74 -4.60 -8.36
N GLU A 162 -8.54 -4.02 -8.42
CA GLU A 162 -8.04 -3.08 -7.40
C GLU A 162 -7.09 -2.08 -8.06
N TYR A 163 -7.20 -0.81 -7.68
CA TYR A 163 -6.19 0.21 -7.93
C TYR A 163 -5.76 0.82 -6.61
N SER A 164 -4.46 0.83 -6.33
CA SER A 164 -3.95 1.46 -5.12
C SER A 164 -2.80 2.42 -5.37
N ILE A 165 -2.74 3.42 -4.49
CA ILE A 165 -1.70 4.44 -4.40
C ILE A 165 -1.09 4.34 -3.01
N ALA A 166 0.16 3.91 -2.91
CA ALA A 166 0.85 3.70 -1.64
C ALA A 166 2.11 4.57 -1.56
N ARG A 167 2.27 5.30 -0.46
CA ARG A 167 3.41 6.17 -0.19
C ARG A 167 4.19 5.60 0.98
N TYR A 168 5.39 5.11 0.71
CA TYR A 168 6.30 4.52 1.69
C TYR A 168 7.36 5.52 2.12
N ARG A 169 7.71 5.53 3.40
CA ARG A 169 8.87 6.28 3.90
C ARG A 169 10.15 5.76 3.25
N GLY A 170 10.84 6.59 2.47
CA GLY A 170 12.05 6.17 1.76
C GLY A 170 13.23 5.85 2.69
N ALA A 171 13.31 6.53 3.84
CA ALA A 171 14.38 6.31 4.82
C ALA A 171 14.30 4.94 5.51
N SER A 172 13.08 4.37 5.69
CA SER A 172 12.84 3.13 6.44
C SER A 172 12.49 1.92 5.59
N ASN A 173 12.33 2.07 4.27
CA ASN A 173 11.95 0.98 3.37
C ASN A 173 13.01 0.74 2.29
N SER A 174 13.14 -0.52 1.88
CA SER A 174 13.85 -0.97 0.69
C SER A 174 12.97 -1.94 -0.09
N PHE A 175 13.16 -1.99 -1.40
CA PHE A 175 12.41 -2.86 -2.30
C PHE A 175 13.41 -3.67 -3.09
N GLU A 176 13.31 -5.01 -3.00
CA GLU A 176 14.14 -5.93 -3.75
C GLU A 176 13.33 -6.52 -4.90
N ILE A 177 13.93 -6.58 -6.09
CA ILE A 177 13.36 -7.20 -7.28
C ILE A 177 14.34 -8.26 -7.77
N TYR A 178 13.93 -9.51 -7.72
CA TYR A 178 14.72 -10.63 -8.24
C TYR A 178 14.30 -10.92 -9.68
N VAL A 179 15.24 -10.84 -10.60
CA VAL A 179 15.00 -11.07 -12.03
C VAL A 179 15.77 -12.32 -12.46
N THR A 180 15.06 -13.29 -13.05
CA THR A 180 15.66 -14.47 -13.69
C THR A 180 15.63 -14.33 -15.21
N ARG A 181 16.58 -14.97 -15.90
CA ARG A 181 16.63 -15.06 -17.36
C ARG A 181 16.09 -16.39 -17.83
#